data_fd816e939c7f9d2a0aff375aeeac6f31
#
_entry.id   fd816e939c7f9d2a0aff375aeeac6f31
#
_cell.length_a   1.000
_cell.length_b   1.000
_cell.length_c   1.000
_cell.angle_alpha   90.00
_cell.angle_beta   90.00
_cell.angle_gamma   90.00
#
_symmetry.space_group_name_H-M   'P 1'
#
loop_
_entity.id
_entity.type
_entity.pdbx_description
1 polymer ?
#
loop_
_entity_poly.entity_id
_entity_poly.type
_entity_poly.pdbx_seq_one_letter_code
_entity_poly.pdbx_strand_id
1 'polypeptide(L)'
;MKRILTIFSLALATTLTAQDASTILKKSEAYLRGAQSTAEVSITTVRPGWQRTMDAKLWNKGTDMSCILITGPKRDAGTVFMKNGEDIWNYVPAIKKLVALPAALVQNWMGTDISNDALINAGALTVDYTPEITGSKQVAGADCWVLELTPKPDAPVVWGRIVAYIDKATFVQLGGEFYDEDEFLVTEMRASELTNFDGRKLPKVIKMVPAEDPESYTEIRYSYVDFTTPIPDSFFTKANIKNVK
;
A
#
# COMPACT_ATOMS: atom_id res chain seq x y z
N MET A 1 49.73 55.91 0.81
CA MET A 1 48.74 55.22 1.71
C MET A 1 47.75 54.50 0.81
N LYS A 2 47.92 53.16 0.63
CA LYS A 2 47.00 52.31 -0.14
C LYS A 2 45.98 51.69 0.80
N ARG A 3 44.70 52.00 0.62
CA ARG A 3 43.60 51.40 1.37
C ARG A 3 43.23 50.07 0.70
N ILE A 4 43.41 48.96 1.40
CA ILE A 4 42.96 47.62 0.99
C ILE A 4 41.49 47.48 1.44
N LEU A 5 40.59 47.34 0.47
CA LEU A 5 39.18 47.09 0.73
C LEU A 5 38.96 45.55 0.77
N THR A 6 38.79 45.01 1.96
CA THR A 6 38.51 43.61 2.16
C THR A 6 37.00 43.36 1.94
N ILE A 7 36.63 42.71 0.85
CA ILE A 7 35.25 42.28 0.58
C ILE A 7 35.01 40.99 1.36
N PHE A 8 34.15 41.05 2.36
CA PHE A 8 33.69 39.89 3.13
C PHE A 8 32.50 39.28 2.38
N SER A 9 32.73 38.18 1.62
CA SER A 9 31.66 37.41 0.98
C SER A 9 30.94 36.58 2.03
N LEU A 10 29.75 36.98 2.38
CA LEU A 10 28.84 36.24 3.26
C LEU A 10 28.22 35.07 2.43
N ALA A 11 28.75 33.88 2.57
CA ALA A 11 28.16 32.66 2.01
C ALA A 11 26.87 32.34 2.76
N LEU A 12 25.72 32.59 2.11
CA LEU A 12 24.42 32.19 2.62
C LEU A 12 24.31 30.70 2.46
N ALA A 13 24.59 29.93 3.52
CA ALA A 13 24.33 28.48 3.55
C ALA A 13 22.82 28.28 3.62
N THR A 14 22.21 27.96 2.47
CA THR A 14 20.84 27.44 2.43
C THR A 14 20.86 26.05 3.04
N THR A 15 20.41 25.92 4.28
CA THR A 15 20.12 24.62 4.88
C THR A 15 18.94 24.02 4.12
N LEU A 16 19.21 23.19 3.11
CA LEU A 16 18.21 22.25 2.63
C LEU A 16 17.87 21.36 3.83
N THR A 17 16.69 21.53 4.41
CA THR A 17 16.15 20.56 5.35
C THR A 17 15.92 19.27 4.56
N ALA A 18 16.82 18.31 4.71
CA ALA A 18 16.61 16.96 4.19
C ALA A 18 15.29 16.44 4.79
N GLN A 19 14.33 16.07 3.96
CA GLN A 19 13.13 15.40 4.43
C GLN A 19 13.54 14.07 5.08
N ASP A 20 13.07 13.83 6.31
CA ASP A 20 13.33 12.56 6.97
C ASP A 20 12.49 11.45 6.34
N ALA A 21 12.97 10.20 6.43
CA ALA A 21 12.34 9.03 5.83
C ALA A 21 10.89 8.82 6.33
N SER A 22 10.65 9.07 7.61
CA SER A 22 9.31 8.94 8.21
C SER A 22 8.32 9.94 7.62
N THR A 23 8.77 11.18 7.38
CA THR A 23 7.93 12.20 6.73
C THR A 23 7.61 11.83 5.29
N ILE A 24 8.58 11.29 4.53
CA ILE A 24 8.37 10.84 3.15
C ILE A 24 7.36 9.70 3.11
N LEU A 25 7.54 8.69 3.96
CA LEU A 25 6.66 7.53 4.03
C LEU A 25 5.23 7.93 4.41
N LYS A 26 5.06 8.77 5.45
CA LYS A 26 3.75 9.30 5.87
C LYS A 26 3.04 10.07 4.75
N LYS A 27 3.77 10.89 4.00
CA LYS A 27 3.20 11.62 2.86
C LYS A 27 2.78 10.67 1.75
N SER A 28 3.57 9.63 1.48
CA SER A 28 3.24 8.61 0.48
C SER A 28 1.96 7.86 0.85
N GLU A 29 1.85 7.38 2.08
CA GLU A 29 0.64 6.71 2.59
C GLU A 29 -0.58 7.64 2.55
N ALA A 30 -0.45 8.87 3.03
CA ALA A 30 -1.54 9.85 3.03
C ALA A 30 -1.97 10.25 1.62
N TYR A 31 -1.04 10.32 0.66
CA TYR A 31 -1.36 10.62 -0.72
C TYR A 31 -2.14 9.49 -1.39
N LEU A 32 -1.75 8.25 -1.13
CA LEU A 32 -2.40 7.06 -1.69
C LEU A 32 -3.80 6.82 -1.10
N ARG A 33 -3.96 6.98 0.21
CA ARG A 33 -5.21 6.63 0.93
C ARG A 33 -6.18 7.78 1.12
N GLY A 34 -5.68 9.00 1.24
CA GLY A 34 -6.47 10.13 1.72
C GLY A 34 -6.91 9.96 3.19
N ALA A 35 -7.76 10.85 3.67
CA ALA A 35 -8.44 10.69 4.96
C ALA A 35 -9.47 9.53 4.91
N GLN A 36 -10.03 9.31 3.74
CA GLN A 36 -10.91 8.20 3.39
C GLN A 36 -10.85 7.98 1.89
N SER A 37 -11.20 6.77 1.43
CA SER A 37 -11.33 6.48 0.00
C SER A 37 -12.26 5.31 -0.26
N THR A 38 -12.90 5.37 -1.43
CA THR A 38 -13.62 4.24 -2.03
C THR A 38 -12.98 3.93 -3.37
N ALA A 39 -12.75 2.65 -3.67
CA ALA A 39 -12.19 2.24 -4.94
C ALA A 39 -12.89 1.00 -5.51
N GLU A 40 -12.86 0.86 -6.83
CA GLU A 40 -13.23 -0.36 -7.53
C GLU A 40 -12.01 -0.91 -8.27
N VAL A 41 -11.77 -2.21 -8.10
CA VAL A 41 -10.58 -2.87 -8.65
C VAL A 41 -10.93 -4.22 -9.26
N SER A 42 -10.14 -4.62 -10.27
CA SER A 42 -10.02 -6.00 -10.71
C SER A 42 -8.67 -6.55 -10.25
N ILE A 43 -8.68 -7.71 -9.63
CA ILE A 43 -7.49 -8.40 -9.13
C ILE A 43 -7.30 -9.67 -9.94
N THR A 44 -6.28 -9.69 -10.78
CA THR A 44 -5.98 -10.82 -11.68
C THR A 44 -4.72 -11.54 -11.21
N THR A 45 -4.86 -12.80 -10.85
CA THR A 45 -3.74 -13.70 -10.55
C THR A 45 -3.42 -14.52 -11.77
N VAL A 46 -2.17 -14.50 -12.21
CA VAL A 46 -1.63 -15.24 -13.34
C VAL A 46 -0.63 -16.27 -12.84
N ARG A 47 -0.74 -17.49 -13.33
CA ARG A 47 0.15 -18.61 -13.07
C ARG A 47 0.37 -19.40 -14.37
N PRO A 48 1.43 -20.21 -14.49
CA PRO A 48 1.57 -21.09 -15.64
C PRO A 48 0.30 -21.95 -15.85
N GLY A 49 -0.32 -21.78 -17.01
CA GLY A 49 -1.50 -22.56 -17.41
C GLY A 49 -2.86 -22.10 -16.87
N TRP A 50 -2.95 -21.09 -16.00
CA TRP A 50 -4.23 -20.54 -15.57
C TRP A 50 -4.17 -19.08 -15.14
N GLN A 51 -5.31 -18.43 -15.21
CA GLN A 51 -5.51 -17.13 -14.57
C GLN A 51 -6.88 -17.05 -13.92
N ARG A 52 -6.99 -16.18 -12.91
CA ARG A 52 -8.23 -15.88 -12.20
C ARG A 52 -8.35 -14.40 -11.97
N THR A 53 -9.52 -13.85 -12.27
CA THR A 53 -9.84 -12.46 -11.95
C THR A 53 -10.93 -12.41 -10.91
N MET A 54 -10.76 -11.51 -9.94
CA MET A 54 -11.77 -11.13 -8.94
C MET A 54 -12.02 -9.64 -9.05
N ASP A 55 -13.27 -9.22 -8.94
CA ASP A 55 -13.64 -7.81 -8.84
C ASP A 55 -13.97 -7.50 -7.38
N ALA A 56 -13.57 -6.32 -6.93
CA ALA A 56 -13.78 -5.91 -5.56
C ALA A 56 -14.06 -4.40 -5.44
N LYS A 57 -14.81 -4.04 -4.39
CA LYS A 57 -14.90 -2.67 -3.88
C LYS A 57 -14.14 -2.58 -2.58
N LEU A 58 -13.40 -1.47 -2.44
CA LEU A 58 -12.59 -1.19 -1.26
C LEU A 58 -13.04 0.11 -0.63
N TRP A 59 -13.09 0.14 0.69
CA TRP A 59 -13.31 1.36 1.49
C TRP A 59 -12.23 1.45 2.54
N ASN A 60 -11.65 2.63 2.69
CA ASN A 60 -10.64 2.92 3.71
C ASN A 60 -11.00 4.22 4.44
N LYS A 61 -10.72 4.27 5.73
CA LYS A 61 -10.82 5.50 6.52
C LYS A 61 -9.73 5.52 7.60
N GLY A 62 -8.92 6.57 7.58
CA GLY A 62 -7.71 6.63 8.41
C GLY A 62 -6.77 5.45 8.12
N THR A 63 -6.06 5.01 9.14
CA THR A 63 -5.15 3.85 9.11
C THR A 63 -5.80 2.59 9.68
N ASP A 64 -6.92 2.73 10.39
CA ASP A 64 -7.48 1.70 11.26
C ASP A 64 -8.73 1.04 10.72
N MET A 65 -9.37 1.63 9.71
CA MET A 65 -10.61 1.11 9.15
C MET A 65 -10.46 0.79 7.67
N SER A 66 -10.78 -0.45 7.31
CA SER A 66 -10.84 -0.91 5.92
C SER A 66 -11.96 -1.92 5.71
N CYS A 67 -12.48 -1.97 4.49
CA CYS A 67 -13.45 -2.95 4.07
C CYS A 67 -13.21 -3.33 2.62
N ILE A 68 -13.28 -4.63 2.32
CA ILE A 68 -13.16 -5.19 0.98
C ILE A 68 -14.37 -6.07 0.75
N LEU A 69 -15.14 -5.74 -0.27
CA LEU A 69 -16.24 -6.57 -0.76
C LEU A 69 -15.87 -7.19 -2.10
N ILE A 70 -15.88 -8.50 -2.19
CA ILE A 70 -15.76 -9.20 -3.46
C ILE A 70 -17.08 -9.10 -4.22
N THR A 71 -17.06 -8.54 -5.41
CA THR A 71 -18.23 -8.35 -6.28
C THR A 71 -18.30 -9.39 -7.41
N GLY A 72 -17.19 -10.01 -7.76
CA GLY A 72 -17.05 -11.04 -8.77
C GLY A 72 -15.86 -11.96 -8.53
N PRO A 73 -15.86 -13.18 -9.08
CA PRO A 73 -16.93 -13.90 -9.75
C PRO A 73 -18.04 -14.35 -8.80
N LYS A 74 -19.18 -14.81 -9.34
CA LYS A 74 -20.39 -15.20 -8.58
C LYS A 74 -20.14 -16.14 -7.39
N ARG A 75 -19.17 -17.06 -7.51
CA ARG A 75 -18.84 -18.01 -6.42
C ARG A 75 -18.27 -17.35 -5.18
N ASP A 76 -17.57 -16.22 -5.34
CA ASP A 76 -16.86 -15.49 -4.29
C ASP A 76 -17.60 -14.20 -3.89
N ALA A 77 -18.55 -13.76 -4.73
CA ALA A 77 -19.28 -12.52 -4.56
C ALA A 77 -20.03 -12.44 -3.21
N GLY A 78 -19.97 -11.27 -2.59
CA GLY A 78 -20.53 -11.01 -1.27
C GLY A 78 -19.60 -11.40 -0.12
N THR A 79 -18.42 -11.98 -0.38
CA THR A 79 -17.39 -12.16 0.65
C THR A 79 -16.86 -10.79 1.06
N VAL A 80 -16.83 -10.54 2.39
CA VAL A 80 -16.38 -9.27 2.96
C VAL A 80 -15.23 -9.51 3.91
N PHE A 81 -14.18 -8.73 3.77
CA PHE A 81 -13.13 -8.56 4.78
C PHE A 81 -13.28 -7.17 5.37
N MET A 82 -13.23 -7.06 6.68
CA MET A 82 -13.41 -5.77 7.36
C MET A 82 -12.47 -5.68 8.55
N LYS A 83 -11.80 -4.52 8.66
CA LYS A 83 -10.96 -4.14 9.80
C LYS A 83 -11.55 -2.92 10.49
N ASN A 84 -11.52 -2.91 11.82
CA ASN A 84 -11.78 -1.74 12.65
C ASN A 84 -10.87 -1.79 13.87
N GLY A 85 -9.84 -0.95 13.89
CA GLY A 85 -8.77 -1.03 14.88
C GLY A 85 -8.01 -2.36 14.74
N GLU A 86 -7.91 -3.11 15.83
CA GLU A 86 -7.25 -4.42 15.88
C GLU A 86 -8.18 -5.57 15.46
N ASP A 87 -9.48 -5.31 15.39
CA ASP A 87 -10.47 -6.32 15.03
C ASP A 87 -10.53 -6.52 13.51
N ILE A 88 -10.35 -7.75 13.06
CA ILE A 88 -10.45 -8.14 11.65
C ILE A 88 -11.48 -9.28 11.52
N TRP A 89 -12.41 -9.11 10.59
CA TRP A 89 -13.44 -10.11 10.31
C TRP A 89 -13.50 -10.45 8.82
N ASN A 90 -13.79 -11.74 8.55
CA ASN A 90 -14.17 -12.23 7.24
C ASN A 90 -15.59 -12.78 7.29
N TYR A 91 -16.46 -12.31 6.41
CA TYR A 91 -17.80 -12.85 6.21
C TYR A 91 -17.89 -13.58 4.86
N VAL A 92 -18.26 -14.85 4.89
CA VAL A 92 -18.45 -15.71 3.70
C VAL A 92 -19.94 -16.02 3.55
N PRO A 93 -20.66 -15.37 2.63
CA PRO A 93 -22.11 -15.49 2.52
C PRO A 93 -22.58 -16.89 2.11
N ALA A 94 -21.81 -17.60 1.28
CA ALA A 94 -22.14 -18.95 0.81
C ALA A 94 -22.37 -19.95 1.96
N ILE A 95 -21.66 -19.78 3.07
CA ILE A 95 -21.77 -20.64 4.25
C ILE A 95 -22.31 -19.87 5.47
N LYS A 96 -22.70 -18.60 5.29
CA LYS A 96 -23.21 -17.69 6.32
C LYS A 96 -22.29 -17.59 7.54
N LYS A 97 -20.97 -17.77 7.35
CA LYS A 97 -19.98 -17.68 8.44
C LYS A 97 -19.36 -16.31 8.54
N LEU A 98 -19.23 -15.85 9.77
CA LEU A 98 -18.42 -14.71 10.17
C LEU A 98 -17.28 -15.23 11.06
N VAL A 99 -16.05 -14.98 10.64
CA VAL A 99 -14.84 -15.46 11.30
C VAL A 99 -13.99 -14.26 11.70
N ALA A 100 -13.50 -14.23 12.94
CA ALA A 100 -12.46 -13.30 13.34
C ALA A 100 -11.11 -13.81 12.78
N LEU A 101 -10.31 -12.91 12.23
CA LEU A 101 -8.99 -13.21 11.70
C LEU A 101 -7.92 -12.67 12.65
N PRO A 102 -6.77 -13.35 12.81
CA PRO A 102 -5.61 -12.79 13.51
C PRO A 102 -5.09 -11.54 12.82
N ALA A 103 -4.50 -10.61 13.57
CA ALA A 103 -3.92 -9.38 13.03
C ALA A 103 -2.77 -9.65 12.06
N ALA A 104 -1.91 -10.64 12.36
CA ALA A 104 -0.82 -11.07 11.48
C ALA A 104 -1.22 -12.37 10.74
N LEU A 105 -1.71 -12.23 9.52
CA LEU A 105 -1.98 -13.36 8.64
C LEU A 105 -0.90 -13.44 7.57
N VAL A 106 0.06 -14.33 7.77
CA VAL A 106 1.17 -14.62 6.83
C VAL A 106 0.66 -15.16 5.49
N GLN A 107 -0.55 -15.73 5.47
CA GLN A 107 -1.10 -16.37 4.27
C GLN A 107 -1.42 -15.37 3.17
N ASN A 108 -1.15 -15.78 1.94
CA ASN A 108 -1.55 -15.04 0.74
C ASN A 108 -3.08 -14.92 0.67
N TRP A 109 -3.56 -13.71 0.47
CA TRP A 109 -4.97 -13.40 0.41
C TRP A 109 -5.64 -14.08 -0.80
N MET A 110 -6.59 -14.95 -0.53
CA MET A 110 -7.39 -15.64 -1.56
C MET A 110 -6.58 -16.27 -2.71
N GLY A 111 -5.32 -16.68 -2.44
CA GLY A 111 -4.45 -17.32 -3.44
C GLY A 111 -3.78 -16.33 -4.41
N THR A 112 -3.72 -15.06 -4.06
CA THR A 112 -2.96 -14.01 -4.77
C THR A 112 -1.51 -13.95 -4.25
N ASP A 113 -0.69 -13.06 -4.82
CA ASP A 113 0.65 -12.73 -4.29
C ASP A 113 0.62 -11.56 -3.29
N ILE A 114 -0.57 -11.21 -2.83
CA ILE A 114 -0.79 -10.15 -1.85
C ILE A 114 -1.01 -10.84 -0.50
N SER A 115 -0.25 -10.46 0.53
CA SER A 115 -0.50 -10.96 1.87
C SER A 115 -1.82 -10.40 2.41
N ASN A 116 -2.48 -11.15 3.30
CA ASN A 116 -3.66 -10.63 4.01
C ASN A 116 -3.31 -9.34 4.75
N ASP A 117 -2.11 -9.26 5.32
CA ASP A 117 -1.60 -8.09 6.02
C ASP A 117 -1.50 -6.87 5.07
N ALA A 118 -0.86 -7.01 3.92
CA ALA A 118 -0.72 -5.92 2.95
C ALA A 118 -2.06 -5.36 2.46
N LEU A 119 -3.09 -6.20 2.35
CA LEU A 119 -4.41 -5.78 1.88
C LEU A 119 -5.24 -5.10 2.99
N ILE A 120 -5.19 -5.63 4.20
CA ILE A 120 -6.02 -5.18 5.33
C ILE A 120 -5.32 -4.06 6.10
N ASN A 121 -3.99 -4.13 6.25
CA ASN A 121 -3.17 -3.17 6.96
C ASN A 121 -2.45 -2.18 6.02
N ALA A 122 -2.84 -2.12 4.74
CA ALA A 122 -2.26 -1.16 3.81
C ALA A 122 -2.31 0.26 4.39
N GLY A 123 -1.14 0.89 4.58
CA GLY A 123 -1.00 2.22 5.19
C GLY A 123 -0.62 2.23 6.67
N ALA A 124 -0.25 1.08 7.24
CA ALA A 124 0.30 0.99 8.59
C ALA A 124 1.84 0.92 8.63
N LEU A 125 2.53 1.06 7.47
CA LEU A 125 3.98 0.93 7.41
C LEU A 125 4.71 1.89 8.37
N THR A 126 4.23 3.13 8.50
CA THR A 126 4.80 4.09 9.46
C THR A 126 4.56 3.73 10.92
N VAL A 127 3.54 2.93 11.21
CA VAL A 127 3.24 2.42 12.56
C VAL A 127 4.19 1.29 12.92
N ASP A 128 4.37 0.33 12.01
CA ASP A 128 5.02 -0.95 12.27
C ASP A 128 6.52 -0.97 11.92
N TYR A 129 6.97 -0.08 11.02
CA TYR A 129 8.34 -0.04 10.53
C TYR A 129 9.06 1.25 10.89
N THR A 130 10.38 1.16 10.95
CA THR A 130 11.31 2.30 11.01
C THR A 130 11.91 2.49 9.62
N PRO A 131 11.61 3.59 8.90
CA PRO A 131 12.16 3.86 7.59
C PRO A 131 13.50 4.58 7.66
N GLU A 132 14.41 4.27 6.71
CA GLU A 132 15.65 4.96 6.46
C GLU A 132 15.81 5.26 4.96
N ILE A 133 16.37 6.44 4.59
CA ILE A 133 16.72 6.75 3.21
C ILE A 133 18.08 6.14 2.92
N THR A 134 18.14 5.12 2.08
CA THR A 134 19.39 4.45 1.69
C THR A 134 19.95 4.93 0.36
N GLY A 135 19.17 5.70 -0.42
CA GLY A 135 19.65 6.21 -1.69
C GLY A 135 18.57 6.82 -2.58
N SER A 136 18.86 6.81 -3.88
CA SER A 136 17.94 7.25 -4.95
C SER A 136 18.05 6.30 -6.13
N LYS A 137 16.92 6.08 -6.85
CA LYS A 137 16.84 5.19 -8.01
C LYS A 137 15.86 5.76 -9.04
N GLN A 138 16.15 5.58 -10.32
CA GLN A 138 15.17 5.85 -11.37
C GLN A 138 14.20 4.67 -11.48
N VAL A 139 12.91 4.94 -11.32
CA VAL A 139 11.84 3.94 -11.42
C VAL A 139 10.74 4.49 -12.32
N ALA A 140 10.38 3.76 -13.38
CA ALA A 140 9.35 4.16 -14.35
C ALA A 140 9.54 5.61 -14.90
N GLY A 141 10.80 6.07 -15.01
CA GLY A 141 11.16 7.41 -15.51
C GLY A 141 11.08 8.53 -14.47
N ALA A 142 10.82 8.22 -13.20
CA ALA A 142 10.81 9.17 -12.09
C ALA A 142 12.04 8.97 -11.16
N ASP A 143 12.53 10.07 -10.60
CA ASP A 143 13.58 10.05 -9.58
C ASP A 143 12.95 9.74 -8.22
N CYS A 144 13.26 8.57 -7.65
CA CYS A 144 12.69 8.07 -6.43
C CYS A 144 13.69 8.08 -5.27
N TRP A 145 13.20 8.37 -4.06
CA TRP A 145 13.89 7.94 -2.87
C TRP A 145 13.83 6.41 -2.77
N VAL A 146 14.92 5.82 -2.30
CA VAL A 146 14.96 4.42 -1.86
C VAL A 146 14.84 4.46 -0.34
N LEU A 147 13.71 3.97 0.18
CA LEU A 147 13.47 3.83 1.60
C LEU A 147 13.59 2.36 1.98
N GLU A 148 14.45 2.07 2.93
CA GLU A 148 14.50 0.77 3.60
C GLU A 148 13.69 0.85 4.89
N LEU A 149 12.81 -0.12 5.09
CA LEU A 149 11.90 -0.20 6.22
C LEU A 149 12.23 -1.47 7.03
N THR A 150 12.64 -1.28 8.27
CA THR A 150 12.93 -2.37 9.22
C THR A 150 11.79 -2.48 10.23
N PRO A 151 11.27 -3.68 10.53
CA PRO A 151 10.24 -3.86 11.54
C PRO A 151 10.64 -3.27 12.88
N LYS A 152 9.71 -2.63 13.58
CA LYS A 152 9.90 -2.26 14.98
C LYS A 152 9.88 -3.51 15.86
N PRO A 153 10.52 -3.47 17.03
CA PRO A 153 10.40 -4.57 18.01
C PRO A 153 8.93 -4.90 18.29
N ASP A 154 8.59 -6.18 18.27
CA ASP A 154 7.25 -6.72 18.55
C ASP A 154 6.15 -6.29 17.57
N ALA A 155 6.48 -5.67 16.44
CA ALA A 155 5.49 -5.35 15.40
C ALA A 155 4.91 -6.64 14.79
N PRO A 156 3.58 -6.77 14.70
CA PRO A 156 2.92 -7.96 14.18
C PRO A 156 2.93 -7.96 12.65
N VAL A 157 4.10 -8.02 12.04
CA VAL A 157 4.31 -7.92 10.58
C VAL A 157 4.83 -9.22 9.96
N VAL A 158 4.69 -9.31 8.64
CA VAL A 158 5.08 -10.50 7.85
C VAL A 158 6.48 -10.33 7.24
N TRP A 159 6.86 -9.07 6.93
CA TRP A 159 8.08 -8.80 6.19
C TRP A 159 9.23 -8.44 7.13
N GLY A 160 10.36 -9.16 7.02
CA GLY A 160 11.60 -8.85 7.74
C GLY A 160 12.24 -7.53 7.28
N ARG A 161 12.05 -7.17 6.00
CA ARG A 161 12.48 -5.89 5.42
C ARG A 161 11.65 -5.52 4.21
N ILE A 162 11.41 -4.22 4.01
CA ILE A 162 10.77 -3.68 2.79
C ILE A 162 11.68 -2.61 2.20
N VAL A 163 11.86 -2.61 0.88
CA VAL A 163 12.45 -1.50 0.14
C VAL A 163 11.37 -0.82 -0.67
N ALA A 164 11.12 0.47 -0.41
CA ALA A 164 10.09 1.23 -1.12
C ALA A 164 10.72 2.29 -2.03
N TYR A 165 10.23 2.39 -3.28
CA TYR A 165 10.64 3.39 -4.25
C TYR A 165 9.57 4.47 -4.35
N ILE A 166 9.83 5.65 -3.78
CA ILE A 166 8.85 6.74 -3.67
C ILE A 166 9.31 7.91 -4.56
N ASP A 167 8.47 8.29 -5.52
CA ASP A 167 8.72 9.43 -6.41
C ASP A 167 8.90 10.72 -5.61
N LYS A 168 10.02 11.39 -5.85
CA LYS A 168 10.39 12.64 -5.16
C LYS A 168 9.47 13.82 -5.47
N ALA A 169 8.84 13.81 -6.64
CA ALA A 169 7.96 14.89 -7.06
C ALA A 169 6.54 14.76 -6.51
N THR A 170 6.02 13.53 -6.43
CA THR A 170 4.60 13.27 -6.14
C THR A 170 4.33 12.50 -4.86
N PHE A 171 5.36 11.91 -4.24
CA PHE A 171 5.26 10.97 -3.12
C PHE A 171 4.54 9.66 -3.47
N VAL A 172 4.28 9.37 -4.74
CA VAL A 172 3.69 8.11 -5.17
C VAL A 172 4.72 6.99 -5.05
N GLN A 173 4.36 5.88 -4.43
CA GLN A 173 5.17 4.67 -4.45
C GLN A 173 5.06 4.02 -5.83
N LEU A 174 6.19 3.93 -6.54
CA LEU A 174 6.27 3.38 -7.90
C LEU A 174 6.79 1.94 -7.95
N GLY A 175 7.30 1.44 -6.83
CA GLY A 175 7.78 0.07 -6.71
C GLY A 175 8.20 -0.26 -5.29
N GLY A 176 8.60 -1.52 -5.10
CA GLY A 176 9.13 -2.00 -3.83
C GLY A 176 9.58 -3.44 -3.90
N GLU A 177 10.34 -3.86 -2.91
CA GLU A 177 10.85 -5.20 -2.74
C GLU A 177 10.53 -5.65 -1.32
N PHE A 178 10.06 -6.89 -1.17
CA PHE A 178 9.60 -7.44 0.10
C PHE A 178 10.43 -8.67 0.43
N TYR A 179 11.08 -8.63 1.57
CA TYR A 179 12.00 -9.66 2.04
C TYR A 179 11.44 -10.36 3.28
N ASP A 180 11.72 -11.65 3.42
CA ASP A 180 11.39 -12.40 4.62
C ASP A 180 12.36 -12.13 5.78
N GLU A 181 12.21 -12.86 6.89
CA GLU A 181 13.06 -12.74 8.07
C GLU A 181 14.50 -13.22 7.82
N ASP A 182 14.72 -14.07 6.82
CA ASP A 182 16.03 -14.60 6.41
C ASP A 182 16.68 -13.76 5.30
N GLU A 183 16.14 -12.56 5.00
CA GLU A 183 16.62 -11.61 3.97
C GLU A 183 16.51 -12.14 2.53
N PHE A 184 15.66 -13.14 2.25
CA PHE A 184 15.35 -13.55 0.89
C PHE A 184 14.30 -12.66 0.28
N LEU A 185 14.53 -12.21 -0.96
CA LEU A 185 13.53 -11.49 -1.74
C LEU A 185 12.36 -12.43 -2.07
N VAL A 186 11.17 -12.12 -1.58
CA VAL A 186 9.97 -12.93 -1.78
C VAL A 186 9.10 -12.38 -2.91
N THR A 187 8.92 -11.06 -2.96
CA THR A 187 8.01 -10.42 -3.91
C THR A 187 8.48 -9.02 -4.28
N GLU A 188 8.32 -8.66 -5.55
CA GLU A 188 8.49 -7.30 -6.05
C GLU A 188 7.13 -6.65 -6.33
N MET A 189 6.98 -5.39 -5.96
CA MET A 189 5.88 -4.53 -6.36
C MET A 189 6.32 -3.64 -7.52
N ARG A 190 5.48 -3.52 -8.55
CA ARG A 190 5.69 -2.64 -9.69
C ARG A 190 4.41 -1.86 -9.98
N ALA A 191 4.49 -0.52 -9.93
CA ALA A 191 3.38 0.37 -10.26
C ALA A 191 3.53 0.93 -11.68
N SER A 192 2.41 1.10 -12.38
CA SER A 192 2.39 1.61 -13.75
C SER A 192 1.07 2.31 -14.10
N GLU A 193 1.01 2.88 -15.30
CA GLU A 193 -0.19 3.56 -15.82
C GLU A 193 -0.67 4.68 -14.89
N LEU A 194 0.20 5.66 -14.55
CA LEU A 194 -0.18 6.79 -13.71
C LEU A 194 -1.36 7.56 -14.31
N THR A 195 -2.48 7.54 -13.60
CA THR A 195 -3.79 8.09 -14.04
C THR A 195 -4.31 9.07 -13.00
N ASN A 196 -5.07 10.07 -13.42
CA ASN A 196 -5.73 10.99 -12.51
C ASN A 196 -7.02 10.34 -11.99
N PHE A 197 -7.09 10.11 -10.67
CA PHE A 197 -8.27 9.71 -9.95
C PHE A 197 -8.63 10.82 -8.94
N ASP A 198 -9.77 11.45 -9.11
CA ASP A 198 -10.30 12.47 -8.21
C ASP A 198 -9.26 13.55 -7.83
N GLY A 199 -8.52 14.05 -8.86
CA GLY A 199 -7.50 15.09 -8.71
C GLY A 199 -6.12 14.58 -8.24
N ARG A 200 -5.94 13.29 -7.97
CA ARG A 200 -4.66 12.68 -7.59
C ARG A 200 -4.11 11.80 -8.70
N LYS A 201 -2.83 11.95 -8.99
CA LYS A 201 -2.13 11.10 -9.97
C LYS A 201 -1.64 9.82 -9.28
N LEU A 202 -2.35 8.72 -9.49
CA LEU A 202 -2.10 7.43 -8.84
C LEU A 202 -1.80 6.33 -9.88
N PRO A 203 -1.09 5.25 -9.50
CA PRO A 203 -0.96 4.07 -10.35
C PRO A 203 -2.33 3.44 -10.60
N LYS A 204 -2.67 3.27 -11.87
CA LYS A 204 -3.85 2.49 -12.25
C LYS A 204 -3.60 0.99 -12.11
N VAL A 205 -2.34 0.57 -12.26
CA VAL A 205 -1.93 -0.83 -12.19
C VAL A 205 -0.82 -1.00 -11.17
N ILE A 206 -1.01 -1.98 -10.28
CA ILE A 206 -0.01 -2.46 -9.34
C ILE A 206 0.16 -3.96 -9.59
N LYS A 207 1.40 -4.42 -9.82
CA LYS A 207 1.75 -5.83 -9.95
C LYS A 207 2.60 -6.26 -8.77
N MET A 208 2.24 -7.42 -8.20
CA MET A 208 3.04 -8.16 -7.24
C MET A 208 3.61 -9.38 -7.97
N VAL A 209 4.94 -9.49 -8.02
CA VAL A 209 5.65 -10.50 -8.80
C VAL A 209 6.51 -11.32 -7.85
N PRO A 210 6.22 -12.64 -7.66
CA PRO A 210 7.08 -13.51 -6.86
C PRO A 210 8.51 -13.56 -7.42
N ALA A 211 9.51 -13.45 -6.55
CA ALA A 211 10.91 -13.42 -6.99
C ALA A 211 11.35 -14.76 -7.62
N GLU A 212 10.83 -15.89 -7.12
CA GLU A 212 11.16 -17.22 -7.60
C GLU A 212 10.48 -17.60 -8.92
N ASP A 213 9.35 -16.93 -9.26
CA ASP A 213 8.57 -17.21 -10.48
C ASP A 213 8.11 -15.90 -11.15
N PRO A 214 8.98 -15.25 -11.92
CA PRO A 214 8.68 -13.97 -12.58
C PRO A 214 7.58 -14.03 -13.65
N GLU A 215 7.19 -15.23 -14.11
CA GLU A 215 6.07 -15.42 -15.05
C GLU A 215 4.72 -15.41 -14.32
N SER A 216 4.73 -15.70 -13.03
CA SER A 216 3.58 -15.55 -12.13
C SER A 216 3.48 -14.14 -11.60
N TYR A 217 2.26 -13.64 -11.44
CA TYR A 217 2.02 -12.34 -10.78
C TYR A 217 0.57 -12.20 -10.35
N THR A 218 0.35 -11.24 -9.46
CA THR A 218 -0.98 -10.70 -9.18
C THR A 218 -1.01 -9.23 -9.61
N GLU A 219 -1.97 -8.87 -10.48
CA GLU A 219 -2.21 -7.51 -10.92
C GLU A 219 -3.47 -6.96 -10.25
N ILE A 220 -3.36 -5.80 -9.61
CA ILE A 220 -4.48 -4.97 -9.16
C ILE A 220 -4.65 -3.84 -10.17
N ARG A 221 -5.82 -3.74 -10.77
CA ARG A 221 -6.19 -2.68 -11.70
C ARG A 221 -7.33 -1.85 -11.15
N TYR A 222 -7.07 -0.59 -10.88
CA TYR A 222 -8.07 0.38 -10.42
C TYR A 222 -8.89 0.88 -11.61
N SER A 223 -10.21 0.79 -11.48
CA SER A 223 -11.17 1.38 -12.43
C SER A 223 -11.76 2.69 -11.92
N TYR A 224 -11.87 2.83 -10.61
CA TYR A 224 -12.44 3.99 -9.93
C TYR A 224 -11.76 4.22 -8.59
N VAL A 225 -11.57 5.50 -8.21
CA VAL A 225 -11.18 5.92 -6.86
C VAL A 225 -11.85 7.25 -6.54
N ASP A 226 -12.45 7.36 -5.36
CA ASP A 226 -13.07 8.57 -4.82
C ASP A 226 -12.54 8.82 -3.40
N PHE A 227 -12.10 10.05 -3.15
CA PHE A 227 -11.57 10.51 -1.86
C PHE A 227 -12.52 11.47 -1.13
N THR A 228 -13.62 11.83 -1.75
CA THR A 228 -14.49 12.92 -1.30
C THR A 228 -15.77 12.45 -0.61
N THR A 229 -16.32 11.32 -1.01
CA THR A 229 -17.58 10.80 -0.43
C THR A 229 -17.36 10.36 1.01
N PRO A 230 -18.07 10.97 1.99
CA PRO A 230 -17.91 10.61 3.40
C PRO A 230 -18.35 9.17 3.70
N ILE A 231 -17.51 8.45 4.45
CA ILE A 231 -17.80 7.10 4.92
C ILE A 231 -18.03 7.18 6.44
N PRO A 232 -19.24 6.86 6.95
CA PRO A 232 -19.51 6.90 8.39
C PRO A 232 -18.78 5.74 9.11
N ASP A 233 -18.33 5.96 10.35
CA ASP A 233 -17.64 4.92 11.15
C ASP A 233 -18.51 3.69 11.38
N SER A 234 -19.84 3.87 11.44
CA SER A 234 -20.81 2.78 11.54
C SER A 234 -20.76 1.81 10.35
N PHE A 235 -20.19 2.22 9.21
CA PHE A 235 -19.98 1.34 8.06
C PHE A 235 -19.00 0.20 8.41
N PHE A 236 -17.95 0.49 9.19
CA PHE A 236 -16.89 -0.46 9.52
C PHE A 236 -17.20 -1.26 10.80
N THR A 237 -18.43 -1.68 11.00
CA THR A 237 -18.82 -2.42 12.21
C THR A 237 -19.15 -3.88 11.90
N LYS A 238 -18.84 -4.76 12.85
CA LYS A 238 -19.20 -6.19 12.80
C LYS A 238 -20.69 -6.42 12.52
N ALA A 239 -21.55 -5.53 13.03
CA ALA A 239 -22.99 -5.61 12.81
C ALA A 239 -23.35 -5.32 11.34
N ASN A 240 -22.60 -4.41 10.68
CA ASN A 240 -22.87 -3.99 9.31
C ASN A 240 -22.25 -4.91 8.25
N ILE A 241 -21.29 -5.76 8.60
CA ILE A 241 -20.50 -6.55 7.61
C ILE A 241 -21.36 -7.35 6.62
N LYS A 242 -22.53 -7.82 7.05
CA LYS A 242 -23.47 -8.60 6.22
C LYS A 242 -24.30 -7.73 5.28
N ASN A 243 -24.29 -6.40 5.47
CA ASN A 243 -25.09 -5.43 4.71
C ASN A 243 -24.25 -4.66 3.69
N VAL A 244 -22.93 -4.88 3.67
CA VAL A 244 -22.02 -4.25 2.70
C VAL A 244 -22.39 -4.71 1.28
N LYS A 245 -22.56 -3.74 0.35
CA LYS A 245 -23.00 -3.98 -1.05
C LYS A 245 -22.20 -3.13 -2.04
#